data_1223758d61e634b0b8b6f600c7d52278
#
_entry.id   1223758d61e634b0b8b6f600c7d52278
#
_cell.length_a   1.000
_cell.length_b   1.000
_cell.length_c   1.000
_cell.angle_alpha   90.00
_cell.angle_beta   90.00
_cell.angle_gamma   90.00
#
_symmetry.space_group_name_H-M   'P 1'
#
loop_
_entity.id
_entity.type
_entity.pdbx_description
1 polymer ?
#
loop_
_entity_poly.entity_id
_entity_poly.type
_entity_poly.pdbx_seq_one_letter_code
_entity_poly.pdbx_strand_id
1 'polypeptide(L)'
;MNGRGPVGPPRSGPVRSPATRRAGGDPLIRLFHVSKSYGPGSVALRDLSVEVRKGELVFLSGPSGAGKTTLMKLLFAAERPTEGQILVLGRNVARLGERRIPALRRRIGVVFQDFKLIQTRSIEENVALALQVLGRPPREVRSKAFAMLRRVGLQHRRHELPAALSGGEQQRVALARALVNEPAILLADEPTGNLDAELTIEIMDLVAAAAARGTTVLVATHDQALIRRYARRTLRLAGGRLLEDIPGGSI
;
A
#
# COMPACT_ATOMS: atom_id res chain seq x y z
N MET A 1 -17.21 -56.68 41.78
CA MET A 1 -15.85 -56.19 41.35
C MET A 1 -16.02 -55.34 40.16
N ASN A 2 -15.99 -53.98 40.37
CA ASN A 2 -16.24 -53.00 39.38
C ASN A 2 -14.94 -52.52 38.72
N GLY A 3 -14.72 -52.85 37.44
CA GLY A 3 -13.62 -52.38 36.65
C GLY A 3 -14.04 -51.11 35.87
N ARG A 4 -13.61 -49.93 36.30
CA ARG A 4 -13.69 -48.70 35.50
C ARG A 4 -12.41 -48.57 34.65
N GLY A 5 -12.56 -48.62 33.32
CA GLY A 5 -11.49 -48.33 32.37
C GLY A 5 -11.15 -46.83 32.33
N PRO A 6 -9.93 -46.45 31.91
CA PRO A 6 -9.48 -45.07 31.91
C PRO A 6 -10.18 -44.20 30.82
N VAL A 7 -10.67 -43.05 31.25
CA VAL A 7 -11.24 -42.02 30.40
C VAL A 7 -10.09 -41.32 29.67
N GLY A 8 -10.06 -41.39 28.34
CA GLY A 8 -9.09 -40.69 27.51
C GLY A 8 -9.36 -39.16 27.49
N PRO A 9 -8.33 -38.34 27.16
CA PRO A 9 -8.45 -36.89 27.17
C PRO A 9 -9.39 -36.38 26.07
N PRO A 10 -10.08 -35.25 26.30
CA PRO A 10 -11.03 -34.68 25.33
C PRO A 10 -10.29 -34.21 24.07
N ARG A 11 -10.79 -34.63 22.92
CA ARG A 11 -10.32 -34.15 21.61
C ARG A 11 -10.69 -32.68 21.45
N SER A 12 -9.69 -31.82 21.39
CA SER A 12 -9.84 -30.43 21.00
C SER A 12 -10.29 -30.36 19.52
N GLY A 13 -11.54 -30.01 19.29
CA GLY A 13 -12.05 -29.69 17.95
C GLY A 13 -11.41 -28.43 17.41
N PRO A 14 -11.37 -28.25 16.06
CA PRO A 14 -10.78 -27.06 15.46
C PRO A 14 -11.54 -25.81 15.89
N VAL A 15 -10.82 -24.85 16.47
CA VAL A 15 -11.33 -23.51 16.77
C VAL A 15 -11.73 -22.85 15.45
N ARG A 16 -13.02 -22.80 15.17
CA ARG A 16 -13.59 -22.02 14.06
C ARG A 16 -13.44 -20.54 14.40
N SER A 17 -12.52 -19.85 13.72
CA SER A 17 -12.50 -18.39 13.71
C SER A 17 -13.84 -17.88 13.17
N PRO A 18 -14.45 -16.84 13.79
CA PRO A 18 -15.68 -16.26 13.30
C PRO A 18 -15.40 -15.49 12.01
N ALA A 19 -15.65 -16.11 10.87
CA ALA A 19 -15.69 -15.41 9.58
C ALA A 19 -16.96 -14.56 9.55
N THR A 20 -16.89 -13.35 10.08
CA THR A 20 -17.86 -12.29 9.79
C THR A 20 -17.77 -11.98 8.30
N ARG A 21 -18.67 -12.55 7.51
CA ARG A 21 -18.94 -12.14 6.11
C ARG A 21 -19.43 -10.69 6.12
N ARG A 22 -18.52 -9.72 6.10
CA ARG A 22 -18.86 -8.34 5.77
C ARG A 22 -19.03 -8.23 4.26
N ALA A 23 -20.10 -7.59 3.82
CA ALA A 23 -20.36 -7.27 2.42
C ALA A 23 -19.19 -6.44 1.86
N GLY A 24 -18.41 -7.03 0.95
CA GLY A 24 -17.26 -6.39 0.32
C GLY A 24 -16.56 -7.40 -0.58
N GLY A 25 -16.04 -6.94 -1.73
CA GLY A 25 -15.41 -7.78 -2.75
C GLY A 25 -14.24 -8.62 -2.21
N ASP A 26 -13.74 -9.55 -3.03
CA ASP A 26 -12.62 -10.42 -2.69
C ASP A 26 -11.39 -9.61 -2.26
N PRO A 27 -10.67 -10.04 -1.21
CA PRO A 27 -9.48 -9.35 -0.76
C PRO A 27 -8.37 -9.41 -1.80
N LEU A 28 -7.78 -8.23 -2.11
CA LEU A 28 -6.65 -8.12 -3.03
C LEU A 28 -5.31 -8.29 -2.32
N ILE A 29 -5.28 -8.05 -1.01
CA ILE A 29 -4.09 -8.25 -0.16
C ILE A 29 -4.50 -9.16 0.98
N ARG A 30 -3.72 -10.24 1.20
CA ARG A 30 -3.88 -11.14 2.35
C ARG A 30 -2.51 -11.46 2.93
N LEU A 31 -2.41 -11.33 4.23
CA LEU A 31 -1.26 -11.74 5.00
C LEU A 31 -1.68 -12.86 5.96
N PHE A 32 -0.87 -13.91 6.04
CA PHE A 32 -1.09 -15.05 6.92
C PHE A 32 0.18 -15.29 7.72
N HIS A 33 0.16 -15.00 9.02
CA HIS A 33 1.26 -15.21 9.96
C HIS A 33 2.60 -14.68 9.45
N VAL A 34 2.59 -13.45 8.89
CA VAL A 34 3.76 -12.86 8.23
C VAL A 34 4.72 -12.29 9.26
N SER A 35 5.96 -12.78 9.21
CA SER A 35 7.09 -12.23 9.96
C SER A 35 8.21 -11.79 9.03
N LYS A 36 8.93 -10.73 9.41
CA LYS A 36 10.12 -10.24 8.71
C LYS A 36 11.22 -9.89 9.69
N SER A 37 12.37 -10.53 9.52
CA SER A 37 13.61 -10.23 10.23
C SER A 37 14.70 -9.83 9.25
N TYR A 38 15.57 -8.90 9.66
CA TYR A 38 16.76 -8.47 8.91
C TYR A 38 18.05 -9.04 9.50
N GLY A 39 17.95 -9.87 10.56
CA GLY A 39 19.06 -10.51 11.25
C GLY A 39 18.72 -10.80 12.71
N PRO A 40 19.65 -11.40 13.46
CA PRO A 40 19.46 -11.68 14.89
C PRO A 40 19.08 -10.42 15.66
N GLY A 41 17.92 -10.45 16.34
CA GLY A 41 17.42 -9.31 17.13
C GLY A 41 16.71 -8.21 16.35
N SER A 42 16.80 -8.16 15.00
CA SER A 42 16.19 -7.12 14.17
C SER A 42 14.89 -7.61 13.52
N VAL A 43 13.83 -7.77 14.31
CA VAL A 43 12.51 -8.20 13.82
C VAL A 43 11.65 -6.99 13.51
N ALA A 44 11.36 -6.78 12.23
CA ALA A 44 10.55 -5.66 11.73
C ALA A 44 9.05 -5.95 11.73
N LEU A 45 8.64 -7.21 11.49
CA LEU A 45 7.24 -7.64 11.56
C LEU A 45 7.15 -8.98 12.30
N ARG A 46 6.08 -9.16 13.08
CA ARG A 46 5.86 -10.32 13.93
C ARG A 46 4.43 -10.83 13.77
N ASP A 47 4.28 -11.99 13.17
CA ASP A 47 3.02 -12.74 13.11
C ASP A 47 1.81 -11.90 12.64
N LEU A 48 1.99 -11.17 11.53
CA LEU A 48 0.99 -10.26 10.99
C LEU A 48 -0.02 -11.02 10.13
N SER A 49 -1.30 -10.98 10.51
CA SER A 49 -2.40 -11.54 9.73
C SER A 49 -3.46 -10.49 9.48
N VAL A 50 -3.70 -10.12 8.21
CA VAL A 50 -4.65 -9.08 7.81
C VAL A 50 -5.10 -9.26 6.36
N GLU A 51 -6.32 -8.83 6.06
CA GLU A 51 -6.86 -8.77 4.71
C GLU A 51 -7.27 -7.35 4.34
N VAL A 52 -6.98 -6.93 3.10
CA VAL A 52 -7.47 -5.66 2.53
C VAL A 52 -8.27 -6.00 1.28
N ARG A 53 -9.51 -5.50 1.23
CA ARG A 53 -10.46 -5.80 0.16
C ARG A 53 -10.28 -4.88 -1.04
N LYS A 54 -10.80 -5.31 -2.17
CA LYS A 54 -10.79 -4.51 -3.41
C LYS A 54 -11.53 -3.17 -3.20
N GLY A 55 -10.89 -2.07 -3.64
CA GLY A 55 -11.46 -0.72 -3.55
C GLY A 55 -11.45 -0.11 -2.14
N GLU A 56 -10.87 -0.80 -1.16
CA GLU A 56 -10.76 -0.29 0.21
C GLU A 56 -9.63 0.73 0.30
N LEU A 57 -9.88 1.84 1.02
CA LEU A 57 -8.85 2.76 1.48
C LEU A 57 -8.56 2.45 2.94
N VAL A 58 -7.33 2.08 3.24
CA VAL A 58 -6.88 1.67 4.57
C VAL A 58 -5.69 2.51 4.99
N PHE A 59 -5.74 3.06 6.19
CA PHE A 59 -4.59 3.66 6.84
C PHE A 59 -3.76 2.60 7.59
N LEU A 60 -2.46 2.70 7.45
CA LEU A 60 -1.48 1.93 8.20
C LEU A 60 -0.80 2.88 9.19
N SER A 61 -1.23 2.88 10.44
CA SER A 61 -0.79 3.80 11.48
C SER A 61 0.22 3.16 12.42
N GLY A 62 1.03 3.98 13.08
CA GLY A 62 1.98 3.55 14.10
C GLY A 62 3.21 4.44 14.16
N PRO A 63 4.00 4.37 15.25
CA PRO A 63 5.20 5.17 15.42
C PRO A 63 6.26 4.85 14.35
N SER A 64 7.31 5.66 14.29
CA SER A 64 8.50 5.33 13.47
C SER A 64 9.06 3.98 13.92
N GLY A 65 9.53 3.18 12.96
CA GLY A 65 10.01 1.82 13.25
C GLY A 65 8.93 0.76 13.52
N ALA A 66 7.63 1.08 13.48
CA ALA A 66 6.56 0.11 13.70
C ALA A 66 6.46 -1.02 12.63
N GLY A 67 7.19 -0.91 11.51
CA GLY A 67 7.19 -1.90 10.43
C GLY A 67 6.38 -1.48 9.19
N LYS A 68 5.83 -0.25 9.14
CA LYS A 68 4.98 0.24 8.04
C LYS A 68 5.68 0.14 6.67
N THR A 69 6.86 0.74 6.53
CA THR A 69 7.67 0.70 5.29
C THR A 69 8.09 -0.72 4.93
N THR A 70 8.42 -1.57 5.92
CA THR A 70 8.73 -2.99 5.69
C THR A 70 7.52 -3.73 5.11
N LEU A 71 6.33 -3.53 5.67
CA LEU A 71 5.11 -4.12 5.14
C LEU A 71 4.87 -3.68 3.69
N MET A 72 5.01 -2.37 3.40
CA MET A 72 4.89 -1.86 2.02
C MET A 72 5.86 -2.57 1.07
N LYS A 73 7.15 -2.69 1.44
CA LYS A 73 8.19 -3.36 0.63
C LYS A 73 7.85 -4.83 0.34
N LEU A 74 7.27 -5.54 1.31
CA LEU A 74 6.80 -6.91 1.10
C LEU A 74 5.65 -6.96 0.09
N LEU A 75 4.69 -6.02 0.13
CA LEU A 75 3.52 -6.02 -0.74
C LEU A 75 3.85 -5.83 -2.21
N PHE A 76 4.87 -5.02 -2.57
CA PHE A 76 5.32 -4.88 -3.95
C PHE A 76 6.54 -5.74 -4.30
N ALA A 77 6.83 -6.76 -3.48
CA ALA A 77 7.91 -7.73 -3.69
C ALA A 77 9.31 -7.09 -3.79
N ALA A 78 9.58 -5.96 -3.10
CA ALA A 78 10.93 -5.44 -2.95
C ALA A 78 11.74 -6.28 -1.97
N GLU A 79 11.05 -6.90 -1.02
CA GLU A 79 11.59 -7.83 -0.05
C GLU A 79 10.71 -9.08 0.05
N ARG A 80 11.22 -10.13 0.69
CA ARG A 80 10.47 -11.35 0.98
C ARG A 80 10.25 -11.50 2.47
N PRO A 81 9.10 -12.04 2.91
CA PRO A 81 8.90 -12.37 4.32
C PRO A 81 9.88 -13.46 4.75
N THR A 82 10.23 -13.48 6.02
CA THR A 82 11.01 -14.58 6.64
C THR A 82 10.11 -15.78 6.90
N GLU A 83 8.86 -15.51 7.34
CA GLU A 83 7.85 -16.54 7.62
C GLU A 83 6.48 -16.07 7.13
N GLY A 84 5.56 -17.04 7.00
CA GLY A 84 4.18 -16.79 6.60
C GLY A 84 3.98 -16.66 5.09
N GLN A 85 2.79 -16.20 4.71
CA GLN A 85 2.39 -16.05 3.31
C GLN A 85 1.80 -14.69 3.04
N ILE A 86 2.12 -14.14 1.87
CA ILE A 86 1.55 -12.88 1.39
C ILE A 86 0.93 -13.13 0.02
N LEU A 87 -0.37 -12.93 -0.08
CA LEU A 87 -1.08 -12.94 -1.35
C LEU A 87 -1.40 -11.51 -1.78
N VAL A 88 -0.91 -11.11 -2.94
CA VAL A 88 -1.21 -9.81 -3.57
C VAL A 88 -1.76 -10.07 -4.97
N LEU A 89 -2.94 -9.56 -5.26
CA LEU A 89 -3.64 -9.81 -6.53
C LEU A 89 -3.75 -11.30 -6.87
N GLY A 90 -3.99 -12.14 -5.85
CA GLY A 90 -4.09 -13.59 -5.96
C GLY A 90 -2.74 -14.32 -6.14
N ARG A 91 -1.61 -13.63 -6.07
CA ARG A 91 -0.27 -14.21 -6.25
C ARG A 91 0.47 -14.29 -4.92
N ASN A 92 1.06 -15.43 -4.61
CA ASN A 92 1.93 -15.57 -3.43
C ASN A 92 3.28 -14.88 -3.68
N VAL A 93 3.48 -13.72 -3.03
CA VAL A 93 4.67 -12.88 -3.20
C VAL A 93 5.95 -13.60 -2.73
N ALA A 94 5.86 -14.37 -1.63
CA ALA A 94 7.00 -15.10 -1.09
C ALA A 94 7.56 -16.15 -2.07
N ARG A 95 6.69 -16.74 -2.90
CA ARG A 95 7.03 -17.79 -3.87
C ARG A 95 7.14 -17.26 -5.32
N LEU A 96 6.99 -15.94 -5.52
CA LEU A 96 7.01 -15.37 -6.86
C LEU A 96 8.44 -15.37 -7.40
N GLY A 97 8.66 -16.04 -8.54
CA GLY A 97 9.95 -16.01 -9.25
C GLY A 97 10.26 -14.60 -9.76
N GLU A 98 11.53 -14.23 -9.81
CA GLU A 98 12.00 -12.88 -10.18
C GLU A 98 11.44 -12.39 -11.51
N ARG A 99 11.34 -13.27 -12.52
CA ARG A 99 10.77 -12.93 -13.84
C ARG A 99 9.29 -12.53 -13.79
N ARG A 100 8.56 -12.89 -12.72
CA ARG A 100 7.14 -12.57 -12.54
C ARG A 100 6.91 -11.32 -11.67
N ILE A 101 7.92 -10.85 -10.93
CA ILE A 101 7.85 -9.65 -10.09
C ILE A 101 7.49 -8.40 -10.92
N PRO A 102 8.07 -8.13 -12.10
CA PRO A 102 7.70 -6.98 -12.91
C PRO A 102 6.21 -6.96 -13.29
N ALA A 103 5.63 -8.13 -13.60
CA ALA A 103 4.21 -8.23 -13.92
C ALA A 103 3.28 -7.94 -12.73
N LEU A 104 3.73 -8.21 -11.49
CA LEU A 104 3.03 -7.79 -10.27
C LEU A 104 3.15 -6.27 -10.09
N ARG A 105 4.38 -5.72 -10.13
CA ARG A 105 4.67 -4.29 -9.90
C ARG A 105 3.96 -3.38 -10.89
N ARG A 106 3.75 -3.80 -12.13
CA ARG A 106 2.98 -3.02 -13.12
C ARG A 106 1.53 -2.75 -12.71
N ARG A 107 0.99 -3.52 -11.78
CA ARG A 107 -0.38 -3.37 -11.26
C ARG A 107 -0.44 -2.64 -9.92
N ILE A 108 0.71 -2.23 -9.40
CA ILE A 108 0.86 -1.55 -8.11
C ILE A 108 1.48 -0.19 -8.36
N GLY A 109 0.79 0.89 -7.99
CA GLY A 109 1.38 2.22 -7.87
C GLY A 109 2.06 2.35 -6.51
N VAL A 110 3.24 2.97 -6.48
CA VAL A 110 3.96 3.22 -5.21
C VAL A 110 4.34 4.69 -5.14
N VAL A 111 3.99 5.33 -4.04
CA VAL A 111 4.42 6.66 -3.66
C VAL A 111 5.36 6.51 -2.47
N PHE A 112 6.60 6.97 -2.63
CA PHE A 112 7.64 6.91 -1.61
C PHE A 112 7.72 8.24 -0.86
N GLN A 113 8.15 8.21 0.38
CA GLN A 113 8.34 9.39 1.22
C GLN A 113 9.31 10.42 0.59
N ASP A 114 10.34 9.96 -0.12
CA ASP A 114 11.36 10.76 -0.78
C ASP A 114 11.13 10.91 -2.30
N PHE A 115 9.88 10.81 -2.74
CA PHE A 115 9.36 10.99 -4.11
C PHE A 115 9.95 10.02 -5.14
N LYS A 116 11.25 9.69 -5.09
CA LYS A 116 11.97 8.83 -6.04
C LYS A 116 11.75 9.26 -7.50
N LEU A 117 11.71 10.55 -7.77
CA LEU A 117 11.66 11.09 -9.12
C LEU A 117 13.03 10.96 -9.79
N ILE A 118 13.02 10.68 -11.10
CA ILE A 118 14.23 10.65 -11.91
C ILE A 118 14.64 12.09 -12.20
N GLN A 119 15.71 12.55 -11.55
CA GLN A 119 16.13 13.95 -11.55
C GLN A 119 16.58 14.45 -12.94
N THR A 120 17.01 13.55 -13.83
CA THR A 120 17.46 13.87 -15.19
C THR A 120 16.35 13.84 -16.23
N ARG A 121 15.09 13.63 -15.83
CA ARG A 121 13.91 13.60 -16.69
C ARG A 121 12.92 14.67 -16.27
N SER A 122 12.23 15.25 -17.27
CA SER A 122 11.13 16.15 -17.00
C SER A 122 10.02 15.49 -16.19
N ILE A 123 9.13 16.29 -15.60
CA ILE A 123 8.01 15.73 -14.85
C ILE A 123 7.04 14.96 -15.75
N GLU A 124 6.87 15.37 -17.00
CA GLU A 124 6.07 14.61 -17.97
C GLU A 124 6.70 13.23 -18.25
N GLU A 125 8.02 13.18 -18.45
CA GLU A 125 8.74 11.91 -18.66
C GLU A 125 8.72 11.02 -17.41
N ASN A 126 8.76 11.60 -16.21
CA ASN A 126 8.60 10.84 -14.96
C ASN A 126 7.23 10.14 -14.90
N VAL A 127 6.15 10.84 -15.26
CA VAL A 127 4.80 10.28 -15.29
C VAL A 127 4.66 9.28 -16.44
N ALA A 128 5.17 9.61 -17.62
CA ALA A 128 5.11 8.78 -18.82
C ALA A 128 5.79 7.41 -18.65
N LEU A 129 6.85 7.34 -17.84
CA LEU A 129 7.63 6.13 -17.62
C LEU A 129 6.76 4.93 -17.22
N ALA A 130 5.77 5.15 -16.35
CA ALA A 130 4.89 4.09 -15.88
C ALA A 130 4.07 3.45 -17.03
N LEU A 131 3.74 4.22 -18.06
CA LEU A 131 3.03 3.74 -19.26
C LEU A 131 3.99 3.14 -20.29
N GLN A 132 5.20 3.70 -20.42
CA GLN A 132 6.24 3.17 -21.32
C GLN A 132 6.64 1.74 -20.93
N VAL A 133 6.80 1.47 -19.63
CA VAL A 133 7.11 0.13 -19.11
C VAL A 133 6.03 -0.91 -19.42
N LEU A 134 4.81 -0.45 -19.73
CA LEU A 134 3.69 -1.28 -20.17
C LEU A 134 3.66 -1.51 -21.70
N GLY A 135 4.58 -0.91 -22.43
CA GLY A 135 4.59 -0.97 -23.91
C GLY A 135 3.44 -0.22 -24.56
N ARG A 136 2.90 0.82 -23.91
CA ARG A 136 1.81 1.63 -24.49
C ARG A 136 2.32 2.44 -25.68
N PRO A 137 1.48 2.66 -26.72
CA PRO A 137 1.86 3.47 -27.87
C PRO A 137 2.27 4.90 -27.48
N PRO A 138 3.26 5.52 -28.13
CA PRO A 138 3.77 6.86 -27.75
C PRO A 138 2.70 7.95 -27.71
N ARG A 139 1.68 7.89 -28.58
CA ARG A 139 0.55 8.84 -28.56
C ARG A 139 -0.29 8.70 -27.29
N GLU A 140 -0.60 7.46 -26.87
CA GLU A 140 -1.34 7.18 -25.63
C GLU A 140 -0.54 7.61 -24.41
N VAL A 141 0.77 7.34 -24.39
CA VAL A 141 1.68 7.73 -23.31
C VAL A 141 1.64 9.24 -23.09
N ARG A 142 1.84 10.04 -24.14
CA ARG A 142 1.82 11.51 -24.05
C ARG A 142 0.46 12.03 -23.60
N SER A 143 -0.62 11.55 -24.21
CA SER A 143 -1.97 11.99 -23.87
C SER A 143 -2.33 11.72 -22.41
N LYS A 144 -2.05 10.50 -21.92
CA LYS A 144 -2.35 10.11 -20.53
C LYS A 144 -1.45 10.82 -19.52
N ALA A 145 -0.15 10.97 -19.81
CA ALA A 145 0.77 11.69 -18.93
C ALA A 145 0.35 13.16 -18.80
N PHE A 146 0.04 13.83 -19.91
CA PHE A 146 -0.48 15.20 -19.88
C PHE A 146 -1.81 15.32 -19.11
N ALA A 147 -2.76 14.43 -19.38
CA ALA A 147 -4.05 14.41 -18.67
C ALA A 147 -3.86 14.20 -17.16
N MET A 148 -2.90 13.36 -16.76
CA MET A 148 -2.62 13.14 -15.35
C MET A 148 -1.94 14.36 -14.71
N LEU A 149 -0.96 14.99 -15.38
CA LEU A 149 -0.36 16.24 -14.91
C LEU A 149 -1.40 17.35 -14.75
N ARG A 150 -2.38 17.44 -15.66
CA ARG A 150 -3.50 18.37 -15.54
C ARG A 150 -4.35 18.09 -14.29
N ARG A 151 -4.58 16.81 -13.95
CA ARG A 151 -5.34 16.44 -12.73
C ARG A 151 -4.64 16.85 -11.44
N VAL A 152 -3.32 16.90 -11.45
CA VAL A 152 -2.51 17.33 -10.29
C VAL A 152 -2.07 18.80 -10.40
N GLY A 153 -2.61 19.58 -11.38
CA GLY A 153 -2.36 21.01 -11.53
C GLY A 153 -1.00 21.41 -12.08
N LEU A 154 -0.24 20.45 -12.67
CA LEU A 154 1.16 20.70 -13.09
C LEU A 154 1.38 20.62 -14.60
N GLN A 155 0.32 20.70 -15.43
CA GLN A 155 0.44 20.63 -16.89
C GLN A 155 1.27 21.77 -17.49
N HIS A 156 1.28 22.94 -16.86
CA HIS A 156 2.02 24.13 -17.31
C HIS A 156 3.53 24.02 -17.07
N ARG A 157 3.96 23.16 -16.12
CA ARG A 157 5.36 22.91 -15.76
C ARG A 157 5.91 21.60 -16.34
N ARG A 158 5.19 20.93 -17.22
CA ARG A 158 5.46 19.57 -17.68
C ARG A 158 6.87 19.30 -18.20
N HIS A 159 7.54 20.32 -18.74
CA HIS A 159 8.89 20.21 -19.29
C HIS A 159 10.00 20.47 -18.26
N GLU A 160 9.63 20.89 -17.06
CA GLU A 160 10.60 21.17 -16.00
C GLU A 160 11.15 19.89 -15.37
N LEU A 161 12.37 20.01 -14.83
CA LEU A 161 13.00 18.94 -14.06
C LEU A 161 12.48 18.96 -12.60
N PRO A 162 12.50 17.82 -11.90
CA PRO A 162 12.07 17.74 -10.49
C PRO A 162 12.74 18.77 -9.58
N ALA A 163 14.01 19.08 -9.81
CA ALA A 163 14.78 20.04 -9.01
C ALA A 163 14.21 21.48 -9.03
N ALA A 164 13.44 21.83 -10.06
CA ALA A 164 12.79 23.14 -10.16
C ALA A 164 11.47 23.23 -9.38
N LEU A 165 10.96 22.10 -8.85
CA LEU A 165 9.67 22.00 -8.18
C LEU A 165 9.83 22.06 -6.66
N SER A 166 8.81 22.63 -5.98
CA SER A 166 8.65 22.52 -4.53
C SER A 166 8.42 21.07 -4.11
N GLY A 167 8.63 20.74 -2.83
CA GLY A 167 8.39 19.41 -2.31
C GLY A 167 6.96 18.91 -2.54
N GLY A 168 5.96 19.79 -2.36
CA GLY A 168 4.55 19.47 -2.63
C GLY A 168 4.27 19.19 -4.10
N GLU A 169 4.89 19.94 -5.01
CA GLU A 169 4.80 19.69 -6.45
C GLU A 169 5.47 18.38 -6.85
N GLN A 170 6.65 18.09 -6.29
CA GLN A 170 7.31 16.78 -6.50
C GLN A 170 6.44 15.62 -6.02
N GLN A 171 5.77 15.79 -4.89
CA GLN A 171 4.83 14.79 -4.37
C GLN A 171 3.63 14.59 -5.31
N ARG A 172 3.06 15.67 -5.85
CA ARG A 172 2.00 15.56 -6.85
C ARG A 172 2.46 14.83 -8.12
N VAL A 173 3.70 15.06 -8.57
CA VAL A 173 4.29 14.30 -9.70
C VAL A 173 4.47 12.83 -9.35
N ALA A 174 4.96 12.51 -8.14
CA ALA A 174 5.11 11.12 -7.69
C ALA A 174 3.77 10.39 -7.63
N LEU A 175 2.72 11.06 -7.13
CA LEU A 175 1.36 10.52 -7.12
C LEU A 175 0.80 10.37 -8.54
N ALA A 176 1.02 11.34 -9.43
CA ALA A 176 0.63 11.27 -10.84
C ALA A 176 1.29 10.06 -11.52
N ARG A 177 2.59 9.85 -11.31
CA ARG A 177 3.31 8.67 -11.83
C ARG A 177 2.75 7.37 -11.31
N ALA A 178 2.39 7.30 -10.02
CA ALA A 178 1.82 6.10 -9.42
C ALA A 178 0.41 5.78 -9.95
N LEU A 179 -0.38 6.81 -10.28
CA LEU A 179 -1.80 6.66 -10.67
C LEU A 179 -2.05 6.65 -12.19
N VAL A 180 -1.12 7.10 -13.03
CA VAL A 180 -1.34 7.26 -14.48
C VAL A 180 -1.72 5.96 -15.19
N ASN A 181 -1.31 4.83 -14.64
CA ASN A 181 -1.62 3.49 -15.16
C ASN A 181 -2.88 2.87 -14.53
N GLU A 182 -3.66 3.60 -13.74
CA GLU A 182 -4.85 3.09 -13.04
C GLU A 182 -4.55 1.78 -12.30
N PRO A 183 -3.63 1.79 -11.34
CA PRO A 183 -3.18 0.57 -10.67
C PRO A 183 -4.32 -0.08 -9.89
N ALA A 184 -4.27 -1.41 -9.76
CA ALA A 184 -5.21 -2.15 -8.91
C ALA A 184 -4.97 -1.86 -7.41
N ILE A 185 -3.72 -1.56 -7.04
CA ILE A 185 -3.31 -1.23 -5.68
C ILE A 185 -2.43 0.02 -5.71
N LEU A 186 -2.67 0.96 -4.82
CA LEU A 186 -1.80 2.10 -4.52
C LEU A 186 -1.23 1.93 -3.11
N LEU A 187 0.10 1.92 -3.00
CA LEU A 187 0.82 1.94 -1.74
C LEU A 187 1.46 3.32 -1.58
N ALA A 188 1.12 4.06 -0.53
CA ALA A 188 1.64 5.39 -0.27
C ALA A 188 2.31 5.42 1.11
N ASP A 189 3.63 5.58 1.13
CA ASP A 189 4.43 5.62 2.36
C ASP A 189 4.71 7.06 2.75
N GLU A 190 4.05 7.55 3.82
CA GLU A 190 4.09 8.92 4.33
C GLU A 190 3.89 9.98 3.22
N PRO A 191 2.81 9.89 2.41
CA PRO A 191 2.66 10.72 1.20
C PRO A 191 2.51 12.21 1.49
N THR A 192 2.36 12.61 2.74
CA THR A 192 2.11 13.98 3.18
C THR A 192 3.09 14.46 4.27
N GLY A 193 4.11 13.65 4.60
CA GLY A 193 4.97 13.87 5.76
C GLY A 193 5.81 15.17 5.76
N ASN A 194 5.98 15.81 4.59
CA ASN A 194 6.77 17.05 4.43
C ASN A 194 5.94 18.18 3.81
N LEU A 195 4.60 18.13 3.92
CA LEU A 195 3.69 19.07 3.31
C LEU A 195 2.97 19.89 4.39
N ASP A 196 2.57 21.10 4.04
CA ASP A 196 1.64 21.89 4.85
C ASP A 196 0.23 21.27 4.86
N ALA A 197 -0.64 21.81 5.69
CA ALA A 197 -1.98 21.24 5.91
C ALA A 197 -2.87 21.31 4.66
N GLU A 198 -2.75 22.35 3.84
CA GLU A 198 -3.55 22.54 2.63
C GLU A 198 -3.14 21.52 1.55
N LEU A 199 -1.84 21.43 1.25
CA LEU A 199 -1.30 20.44 0.32
C LEU A 199 -1.54 18.99 0.79
N THR A 200 -1.50 18.75 2.11
CA THR A 200 -1.84 17.44 2.70
C THR A 200 -3.25 17.02 2.30
N ILE A 201 -4.22 17.94 2.39
CA ILE A 201 -5.61 17.66 2.02
C ILE A 201 -5.72 17.41 0.51
N GLU A 202 -5.11 18.26 -0.32
CA GLU A 202 -5.13 18.08 -1.79
C GLU A 202 -4.59 16.71 -2.22
N ILE A 203 -3.45 16.29 -1.66
CA ILE A 203 -2.84 14.98 -1.95
C ILE A 203 -3.77 13.85 -1.52
N MET A 204 -4.34 13.94 -0.33
CA MET A 204 -5.21 12.88 0.17
C MET A 204 -6.56 12.83 -0.55
N ASP A 205 -7.08 13.96 -1.03
CA ASP A 205 -8.27 13.98 -1.88
C ASP A 205 -8.03 13.28 -3.22
N LEU A 206 -6.85 13.45 -3.83
CA LEU A 206 -6.45 12.70 -5.02
C LEU A 206 -6.38 11.19 -4.74
N VAL A 207 -5.83 10.80 -3.58
CA VAL A 207 -5.75 9.40 -3.12
C VAL A 207 -7.15 8.83 -2.88
N ALA A 208 -8.01 9.56 -2.17
CA ALA A 208 -9.39 9.16 -1.91
C ALA A 208 -10.21 9.03 -3.20
N ALA A 209 -10.02 9.96 -4.15
CA ALA A 209 -10.62 9.88 -5.47
C ALA A 209 -10.14 8.67 -6.28
N ALA A 210 -8.90 8.20 -6.11
CA ALA A 210 -8.43 6.95 -6.72
C ALA A 210 -9.13 5.73 -6.10
N ALA A 211 -9.29 5.70 -4.78
CA ALA A 211 -10.04 4.64 -4.09
C ALA A 211 -11.50 4.59 -4.54
N ALA A 212 -12.16 5.74 -4.65
CA ALA A 212 -13.55 5.84 -5.13
C ALA A 212 -13.73 5.30 -6.56
N ARG A 213 -12.67 5.31 -7.39
CA ARG A 213 -12.66 4.70 -8.74
C ARG A 213 -12.30 3.20 -8.73
N GLY A 214 -12.13 2.59 -7.57
CA GLY A 214 -11.90 1.15 -7.41
C GLY A 214 -10.44 0.73 -7.23
N THR A 215 -9.49 1.67 -7.11
CA THR A 215 -8.11 1.36 -6.68
C THR A 215 -8.14 0.97 -5.19
N THR A 216 -7.50 -0.14 -4.83
CA THR A 216 -7.28 -0.48 -3.42
C THR A 216 -6.10 0.32 -2.88
N VAL A 217 -6.29 1.04 -1.79
CA VAL A 217 -5.29 2.01 -1.31
C VAL A 217 -4.84 1.66 0.10
N LEU A 218 -3.53 1.62 0.30
CA LEU A 218 -2.91 1.53 1.62
C LEU A 218 -2.00 2.74 1.83
N VAL A 219 -2.32 3.56 2.83
CA VAL A 219 -1.58 4.77 3.19
C VAL A 219 -0.91 4.58 4.54
N ALA A 220 0.41 4.51 4.56
CA ALA A 220 1.17 4.56 5.81
C ALA A 220 1.30 6.02 6.25
N THR A 221 0.89 6.31 7.48
CA THR A 221 1.05 7.63 8.09
C THR A 221 1.03 7.55 9.62
N HIS A 222 1.66 8.53 10.26
CA HIS A 222 1.57 8.73 11.71
C HIS A 222 0.66 9.92 12.06
N ASP A 223 0.12 10.63 11.07
CA ASP A 223 -0.76 11.80 11.26
C ASP A 223 -2.17 11.38 11.69
N GLN A 224 -2.46 11.56 12.98
CA GLN A 224 -3.75 11.23 13.58
C GLN A 224 -4.88 12.20 13.14
N ALA A 225 -4.54 13.45 12.80
CA ALA A 225 -5.55 14.41 12.32
C ALA A 225 -6.05 13.99 10.93
N LEU A 226 -5.13 13.54 10.07
CA LEU A 226 -5.45 13.01 8.75
C LEU A 226 -6.34 11.75 8.85
N ILE A 227 -5.97 10.80 9.71
CA ILE A 227 -6.73 9.57 9.93
C ILE A 227 -8.16 9.88 10.38
N ARG A 228 -8.32 10.78 11.38
CA ARG A 228 -9.64 11.22 11.86
C ARG A 228 -10.46 11.92 10.76
N ARG A 229 -9.83 12.80 9.97
CA ARG A 229 -10.51 13.54 8.90
C ARG A 229 -11.15 12.62 7.86
N TYR A 230 -10.43 11.60 7.42
CA TYR A 230 -10.91 10.68 6.39
C TYR A 230 -11.73 9.51 6.95
N ALA A 231 -11.63 9.22 8.24
CA ALA A 231 -12.40 8.22 8.99
C ALA A 231 -12.51 6.87 8.25
N ARG A 232 -11.40 6.41 7.67
CA ARG A 232 -11.30 5.11 6.97
C ARG A 232 -10.73 4.06 7.91
N ARG A 233 -10.88 2.77 7.52
CA ARG A 233 -10.30 1.66 8.26
C ARG A 233 -8.82 1.90 8.55
N THR A 234 -8.40 1.66 9.79
CA THR A 234 -7.04 1.92 10.25
C THR A 234 -6.44 0.67 10.88
N LEU A 235 -5.32 0.23 10.33
CA LEU A 235 -4.48 -0.84 10.87
C LEU A 235 -3.38 -0.20 11.72
N ARG A 236 -3.43 -0.38 13.03
CA ARG A 236 -2.45 0.19 13.96
C ARG A 236 -1.34 -0.81 14.25
N LEU A 237 -0.12 -0.45 13.86
CA LEU A 237 1.08 -1.25 14.12
C LEU A 237 1.90 -0.67 15.28
N ALA A 238 2.45 -1.56 16.11
CA ALA A 238 3.53 -1.22 17.06
C ALA A 238 4.43 -2.43 17.27
N GLY A 239 5.74 -2.22 17.37
CA GLY A 239 6.73 -3.28 17.56
C GLY A 239 6.64 -4.41 16.54
N GLY A 240 6.23 -4.12 15.32
CA GLY A 240 6.06 -5.08 14.23
C GLY A 240 4.77 -5.93 14.32
N ARG A 241 3.86 -5.65 15.26
CA ARG A 241 2.58 -6.37 15.44
C ARG A 241 1.39 -5.51 15.06
N LEU A 242 0.32 -6.13 14.58
CA LEU A 242 -0.98 -5.49 14.47
C LEU A 242 -1.59 -5.42 15.88
N LEU A 243 -1.75 -4.21 16.41
CA LEU A 243 -2.40 -3.99 17.71
C LEU A 243 -3.92 -3.88 17.55
N GLU A 244 -4.36 -3.15 16.55
CA GLU A 244 -5.78 -2.85 16.35
C GLU A 244 -6.10 -2.82 14.85
N ASP A 245 -7.32 -3.26 14.52
CA ASP A 245 -7.96 -3.12 13.21
C ASP A 245 -9.26 -2.35 13.42
N ILE A 246 -9.21 -1.03 13.26
CA ILE A 246 -10.28 -0.09 13.54
C ILE A 246 -11.12 0.09 12.27
N PRO A 247 -12.40 -0.27 12.27
CA PRO A 247 -13.28 -0.07 11.12
C PRO A 247 -13.43 1.41 10.75
N GLY A 248 -13.62 1.70 9.47
CA GLY A 248 -13.94 3.05 9.02
C GLY A 248 -15.28 3.55 9.61
N GLY A 249 -15.35 4.86 9.90
CA GLY A 249 -16.51 5.49 10.52
C GLY A 249 -16.59 5.33 12.04
N SER A 250 -15.58 4.74 12.68
CA SER A 250 -15.54 4.48 14.14
C SER A 250 -14.60 5.43 14.89
N ILE A 251 -14.19 6.55 14.27
CA ILE A 251 -13.23 7.52 14.85
C ILE A 251 -13.94 8.85 15.10
#